data_dcfb8560c9c8972e3ea453e4a025fec7
#
_entry.id   dcfb8560c9c8972e3ea453e4a025fec7
#
_cell.length_a   1.000
_cell.length_b   1.000
_cell.length_c   1.000
_cell.angle_alpha   90.00
_cell.angle_beta   90.00
_cell.angle_gamma   90.00
#
_symmetry.space_group_name_H-M   'P 1'
#
loop_
_entity.id
_entity.type
_entity.pdbx_description
1 polymer ?
#
loop_
_entity_poly.entity_id
_entity_poly.type
_entity_poly.pdbx_seq_one_letter_code
_entity_poly.pdbx_strand_id
1 'polypeptide(L)'
;MLRMATLASGSSGNCAVVSDGRVHILIDAGISTRRIAQGLKGLGLELRHITGVLITHEHSDHVAALPVLCRQCGAALFTAEGTAFALCARWPGLEERFRVFAPGQRFALGEWEIGTFATSHDCACPAGFSVEDGRRKLALCTDTGYVTPQARAGVRGAHTLIGEFNYDPQMLRTGPYPRQLQARIAGD
;
A
#
# COMPACT_ATOMS: atom_id res chain seq x y z
N MET A 1 8.30 19.48 -0.36
CA MET A 1 7.11 19.31 -1.23
C MET A 1 6.85 17.83 -1.35
N LEU A 2 5.65 17.39 -1.01
CA LEU A 2 5.22 15.97 -1.07
C LEU A 2 5.26 15.45 -2.52
N ARG A 3 5.93 14.34 -2.73
CA ARG A 3 6.12 13.65 -4.02
C ARG A 3 5.85 12.17 -3.86
N MET A 4 5.41 11.52 -4.93
CA MET A 4 5.23 10.08 -5.00
C MET A 4 5.89 9.54 -6.26
N ALA A 5 6.54 8.38 -6.13
CA ALA A 5 7.11 7.65 -7.26
C ALA A 5 6.77 6.16 -7.14
N THR A 6 6.30 5.57 -8.21
CA THR A 6 6.05 4.13 -8.29
C THR A 6 7.35 3.41 -8.65
N LEU A 7 7.83 2.54 -7.79
CA LEU A 7 9.00 1.69 -8.03
C LEU A 7 8.62 0.42 -8.81
N ALA A 8 7.43 -0.08 -8.58
CA ALA A 8 6.84 -1.19 -9.32
C ALA A 8 5.31 -1.16 -9.15
N SER A 9 4.58 -1.66 -10.16
CA SER A 9 3.13 -1.82 -10.14
C SER A 9 2.74 -3.03 -11.00
N GLY A 10 1.86 -3.88 -10.48
CA GLY A 10 1.30 -5.06 -11.15
C GLY A 10 1.44 -6.33 -10.34
N SER A 11 0.88 -7.43 -10.85
CA SER A 11 0.79 -8.75 -10.18
C SER A 11 2.15 -9.39 -9.83
N SER A 12 3.26 -8.85 -10.33
CA SER A 12 4.62 -9.29 -10.00
C SER A 12 5.25 -8.51 -8.85
N GLY A 13 4.55 -7.54 -8.29
CA GLY A 13 4.93 -6.79 -7.10
C GLY A 13 4.67 -5.29 -7.20
N ASN A 14 4.17 -4.74 -6.11
CA ASN A 14 3.79 -3.36 -5.93
C ASN A 14 4.69 -2.67 -4.90
N CYS A 15 5.13 -1.47 -5.20
CA CYS A 15 5.89 -0.65 -4.26
C CYS A 15 5.90 0.80 -4.76
N ALA A 16 5.48 1.72 -3.91
CA ALA A 16 5.61 3.14 -4.16
C ALA A 16 6.40 3.82 -3.03
N VAL A 17 7.06 4.93 -3.34
CA VAL A 17 7.73 5.77 -2.34
C VAL A 17 7.05 7.12 -2.27
N VAL A 18 6.80 7.61 -1.05
CA VAL A 18 6.33 8.97 -0.79
C VAL A 18 7.42 9.71 -0.02
N SER A 19 7.72 10.94 -0.44
CA SER A 19 8.79 11.73 0.12
C SER A 19 8.52 13.24 0.03
N ASP A 20 8.95 14.00 1.02
CA ASP A 20 9.04 15.47 0.95
C ASP A 20 10.48 15.98 0.94
N GLY A 21 11.46 15.08 0.97
CA GLY A 21 12.88 15.35 1.08
C GLY A 21 13.44 15.23 2.50
N ARG A 22 12.58 15.08 3.53
CA ARG A 22 12.96 14.86 4.93
C ARG A 22 12.45 13.51 5.44
N VAL A 23 11.18 13.22 5.19
CA VAL A 23 10.51 11.96 5.53
C VAL A 23 10.36 11.14 4.27
N HIS A 24 10.62 9.83 4.37
CA HIS A 24 10.52 8.89 3.27
C HIS A 24 9.81 7.63 3.76
N ILE A 25 8.72 7.27 3.11
CA ILE A 25 7.97 6.04 3.40
C ILE A 25 7.77 5.24 2.13
N LEU A 26 7.58 3.94 2.29
CA LEU A 26 7.06 3.08 1.24
C LEU A 26 5.56 2.90 1.42
N ILE A 27 4.85 2.70 0.33
CA ILE A 27 3.53 2.07 0.31
C ILE A 27 3.72 0.76 -0.42
N ASP A 28 3.50 -0.33 0.32
CA ASP A 28 3.81 -1.70 -0.01
C ASP A 28 5.31 -1.98 -0.29
N ALA A 29 5.68 -3.25 -0.23
CA ALA A 29 7.03 -3.76 -0.45
C ALA A 29 6.96 -5.14 -1.14
N GLY A 30 6.23 -5.21 -2.25
CA GLY A 30 5.93 -6.44 -2.97
C GLY A 30 7.03 -6.93 -3.90
N ILE A 31 8.03 -6.09 -4.21
CA ILE A 31 9.21 -6.47 -5.01
C ILE A 31 10.39 -6.76 -4.09
N SER A 32 11.43 -7.43 -4.59
CA SER A 32 12.60 -7.75 -3.77
C SER A 32 13.26 -6.50 -3.17
N THR A 33 13.80 -6.62 -1.96
CA THR A 33 14.53 -5.52 -1.28
C THR A 33 15.65 -4.94 -2.15
N ARG A 34 16.30 -5.78 -2.98
CA ARG A 34 17.31 -5.34 -3.96
C ARG A 34 16.70 -4.38 -5.00
N ARG A 35 15.52 -4.71 -5.53
CA ARG A 35 14.81 -3.82 -6.49
C ARG A 35 14.35 -2.54 -5.84
N ILE A 36 13.87 -2.60 -4.59
CA ILE A 36 13.51 -1.40 -3.79
C ILE A 36 14.75 -0.51 -3.65
N ALA A 37 15.89 -1.06 -3.19
CA ALA A 37 17.13 -0.31 -3.02
C ALA A 37 17.60 0.33 -4.34
N GLN A 38 17.49 -0.38 -5.46
CA GLN A 38 17.84 0.15 -6.78
C GLN A 38 16.91 1.32 -7.19
N GLY A 39 15.60 1.18 -6.98
CA GLY A 39 14.63 2.24 -7.26
C GLY A 39 14.86 3.49 -6.40
N LEU A 40 15.12 3.29 -5.10
CA LEU A 40 15.45 4.37 -4.17
C LEU A 40 16.73 5.11 -4.58
N LYS A 41 17.78 4.36 -5.01
CA LYS A 41 19.03 4.96 -5.51
C LYS A 41 18.79 5.88 -6.70
N GLY A 42 17.88 5.52 -7.62
CA GLY A 42 17.47 6.38 -8.74
C GLY A 42 16.81 7.70 -8.30
N LEU A 43 16.30 7.75 -7.06
CA LEU A 43 15.71 8.94 -6.43
C LEU A 43 16.68 9.66 -5.47
N GLY A 44 17.95 9.23 -5.40
CA GLY A 44 18.95 9.77 -4.46
C GLY A 44 18.74 9.28 -3.00
N LEU A 45 18.01 8.19 -2.80
CA LEU A 45 17.67 7.64 -1.49
C LEU A 45 18.32 6.26 -1.27
N GLU A 46 18.39 5.85 0.00
CA GLU A 46 18.83 4.52 0.43
C GLU A 46 17.79 3.91 1.37
N LEU A 47 17.83 2.59 1.59
CA LEU A 47 16.92 1.88 2.49
C LEU A 47 16.89 2.47 3.91
N ARG A 48 18.05 2.90 4.43
CA ARG A 48 18.16 3.51 5.77
C ARG A 48 17.37 4.83 5.93
N HIS A 49 17.03 5.48 4.82
CA HIS A 49 16.22 6.71 4.85
C HIS A 49 14.73 6.43 5.00
N ILE A 50 14.29 5.17 4.80
CA ILE A 50 12.89 4.79 4.94
C ILE A 50 12.52 4.70 6.42
N THR A 51 11.57 5.52 6.85
CA THR A 51 11.12 5.62 8.23
C THR A 51 9.86 4.80 8.50
N GLY A 52 9.09 4.46 7.47
CA GLY A 52 7.86 3.68 7.59
C GLY A 52 7.49 2.96 6.30
N VAL A 53 6.70 1.91 6.45
CA VAL A 53 6.05 1.19 5.34
C VAL A 53 4.55 1.14 5.64
N LEU A 54 3.74 1.75 4.80
CA LEU A 54 2.28 1.57 4.81
C LEU A 54 1.97 0.31 4.02
N ILE A 55 1.26 -0.64 4.59
CA ILE A 55 0.94 -1.92 3.96
C ILE A 55 -0.56 -1.95 3.70
N THR A 56 -0.94 -2.12 2.43
CA THR A 56 -2.34 -2.19 2.01
C THR A 56 -3.00 -3.47 2.46
N HIS A 57 -2.36 -4.62 2.23
CA HIS A 57 -2.85 -5.95 2.59
C HIS A 57 -1.72 -7.00 2.53
N GLU A 58 -2.01 -8.26 2.90
CA GLU A 58 -1.02 -9.32 3.12
C GLU A 58 -0.63 -10.15 1.88
N HIS A 59 -1.14 -9.87 0.69
CA HIS A 59 -0.77 -10.63 -0.51
C HIS A 59 0.72 -10.49 -0.84
N SER A 60 1.30 -11.54 -1.41
CA SER A 60 2.76 -11.64 -1.60
C SER A 60 3.35 -10.54 -2.47
N ASP A 61 2.61 -10.09 -3.47
CA ASP A 61 3.00 -9.00 -4.36
C ASP A 61 2.90 -7.60 -3.74
N HIS A 62 2.51 -7.52 -2.45
CA HIS A 62 2.53 -6.30 -1.63
C HIS A 62 3.51 -6.36 -0.46
N VAL A 63 3.96 -7.56 -0.05
CA VAL A 63 4.72 -7.72 1.20
C VAL A 63 5.98 -8.56 1.09
N ALA A 64 6.32 -9.12 -0.08
CA ALA A 64 7.41 -10.11 -0.25
C ALA A 64 8.76 -9.65 0.31
N ALA A 65 9.07 -8.35 0.30
CA ALA A 65 10.34 -7.84 0.81
C ALA A 65 10.40 -7.69 2.34
N LEU A 66 9.25 -7.67 3.06
CA LEU A 66 9.21 -7.29 4.48
C LEU A 66 10.24 -8.04 5.35
N PRO A 67 10.42 -9.37 5.27
CA PRO A 67 11.36 -10.07 6.13
C PRO A 67 12.81 -9.62 5.96
N VAL A 68 13.21 -9.26 4.74
CA VAL A 68 14.55 -8.77 4.44
C VAL A 68 14.66 -7.28 4.73
N LEU A 69 13.66 -6.51 4.32
CA LEU A 69 13.60 -5.07 4.52
C LEU A 69 13.69 -4.70 6.01
N CYS A 70 12.93 -5.38 6.88
CA CYS A 70 12.93 -5.15 8.32
C CYS A 70 14.28 -5.46 9.00
N ARG A 71 15.11 -6.32 8.40
CA ARG A 71 16.47 -6.54 8.89
C ARG A 71 17.47 -5.46 8.44
N GLN A 72 17.17 -4.76 7.35
CA GLN A 72 18.08 -3.78 6.74
C GLN A 72 17.74 -2.33 7.09
N CYS A 73 16.52 -2.07 7.53
CA CYS A 73 16.12 -0.73 7.97
C CYS A 73 15.26 -0.79 9.23
N GLY A 74 15.22 0.35 9.97
CA GLY A 74 14.45 0.51 11.21
C GLY A 74 12.99 0.91 10.99
N ALA A 75 12.46 0.80 9.77
CA ALA A 75 11.12 1.28 9.43
C ALA A 75 10.03 0.61 10.27
N ALA A 76 9.08 1.40 10.76
CA ALA A 76 7.85 0.90 11.35
C ALA A 76 6.89 0.43 10.23
N LEU A 77 6.09 -0.60 10.52
CA LEU A 77 5.11 -1.17 9.60
C LEU A 77 3.71 -0.70 10.02
N PHE A 78 3.02 0.02 9.18
CA PHE A 78 1.67 0.52 9.44
C PHE A 78 0.67 -0.26 8.61
N THR A 79 -0.28 -0.92 9.24
CA THR A 79 -1.31 -1.70 8.55
C THR A 79 -2.54 -1.92 9.41
N ALA A 80 -3.63 -2.41 8.81
CA ALA A 80 -4.82 -2.79 9.55
C ALA A 80 -4.56 -4.03 10.42
N GLU A 81 -5.29 -4.17 11.54
CA GLU A 81 -5.08 -5.23 12.53
C GLU A 81 -5.16 -6.63 11.93
N GLY A 82 -6.16 -6.90 11.08
CA GLY A 82 -6.31 -8.21 10.42
C GLY A 82 -5.12 -8.56 9.53
N THR A 83 -4.62 -7.59 8.77
CA THR A 83 -3.41 -7.74 7.95
C THR A 83 -2.17 -7.98 8.81
N ALA A 84 -2.01 -7.23 9.92
CA ALA A 84 -0.90 -7.45 10.85
C ALA A 84 -0.92 -8.88 11.43
N PHE A 85 -2.10 -9.36 11.84
CA PHE A 85 -2.28 -10.72 12.34
C PHE A 85 -1.87 -11.78 11.31
N ALA A 86 -2.31 -11.64 10.06
CA ALA A 86 -1.94 -12.55 8.96
C ALA A 86 -0.42 -12.54 8.69
N LEU A 87 0.21 -11.37 8.74
CA LEU A 87 1.65 -11.21 8.53
C LEU A 87 2.50 -11.77 9.68
N CYS A 88 2.07 -11.60 10.93
CA CYS A 88 2.72 -12.20 12.10
C CYS A 88 2.63 -13.73 12.08
N ALA A 89 1.49 -14.29 11.68
CA ALA A 89 1.33 -15.74 11.50
C ALA A 89 2.27 -16.29 10.41
N ARG A 90 2.49 -15.51 9.35
CA ARG A 90 3.38 -15.89 8.24
C ARG A 90 4.87 -15.68 8.58
N TRP A 91 5.19 -14.63 9.32
CA TRP A 91 6.57 -14.22 9.68
C TRP A 91 6.66 -13.84 11.16
N PRO A 92 6.79 -14.83 12.07
CA PRO A 92 7.03 -14.56 13.49
C PRO A 92 8.26 -13.68 13.69
N GLY A 93 8.19 -12.74 14.64
CA GLY A 93 9.26 -11.80 14.97
C GLY A 93 9.10 -10.41 14.33
N LEU A 94 8.00 -10.15 13.62
CA LEU A 94 7.68 -8.80 13.11
C LEU A 94 6.74 -8.02 14.03
N GLU A 95 6.20 -8.63 15.08
CA GLU A 95 5.14 -8.11 15.96
C GLU A 95 5.46 -6.70 16.46
N GLU A 96 6.66 -6.48 16.97
CA GLU A 96 7.07 -5.20 17.55
C GLU A 96 7.20 -4.06 16.51
N ARG A 97 7.30 -4.42 15.24
CA ARG A 97 7.40 -3.47 14.14
C ARG A 97 6.07 -2.85 13.75
N PHE A 98 4.96 -3.55 14.04
CA PHE A 98 3.64 -3.10 13.62
C PHE A 98 3.11 -1.94 14.47
N ARG A 99 2.46 -1.03 13.78
CA ARG A 99 1.63 0.05 14.29
C ARG A 99 0.28 -0.11 13.60
N VAL A 100 -0.68 -0.68 14.31
CA VAL A 100 -1.98 -1.06 13.74
C VAL A 100 -2.97 0.10 13.79
N PHE A 101 -3.84 0.13 12.79
CA PHE A 101 -4.96 1.06 12.71
C PHE A 101 -6.24 0.33 12.28
N ALA A 102 -7.39 0.94 12.54
CA ALA A 102 -8.64 0.55 11.89
C ALA A 102 -8.85 1.37 10.61
N PRO A 103 -9.29 0.76 9.49
CA PRO A 103 -9.63 1.53 8.29
C PRO A 103 -10.63 2.64 8.59
N GLY A 104 -10.34 3.86 8.09
CA GLY A 104 -11.09 5.08 8.42
C GLY A 104 -10.39 5.96 9.47
N GLN A 105 -9.41 5.45 10.18
CA GLN A 105 -8.60 6.25 11.11
C GLN A 105 -7.61 7.16 10.37
N ARG A 106 -7.22 8.22 11.08
CA ARG A 106 -6.12 9.11 10.69
C ARG A 106 -5.04 9.09 11.78
N PHE A 107 -3.78 9.20 11.37
CA PHE A 107 -2.66 9.31 12.29
C PHE A 107 -1.56 10.20 11.71
N ALA A 108 -0.74 10.76 12.58
CA ALA A 108 0.40 11.55 12.18
C ALA A 108 1.64 10.68 11.91
N LEU A 109 2.39 11.01 10.86
CA LEU A 109 3.70 10.45 10.59
C LEU A 109 4.65 11.61 10.25
N GLY A 110 5.41 12.07 11.25
CA GLY A 110 6.12 13.33 11.18
C GLY A 110 5.13 14.50 11.05
N GLU A 111 5.33 15.33 10.03
CA GLU A 111 4.44 16.46 9.72
C GLU A 111 3.28 16.07 8.77
N TRP A 112 3.20 14.81 8.37
CA TRP A 112 2.14 14.33 7.49
C TRP A 112 0.96 13.77 8.27
N GLU A 113 -0.23 13.98 7.74
CA GLU A 113 -1.42 13.24 8.14
C GLU A 113 -1.63 12.07 7.18
N ILE A 114 -1.68 10.86 7.73
CA ILE A 114 -2.01 9.64 7.00
C ILE A 114 -3.48 9.33 7.24
N GLY A 115 -4.28 9.35 6.18
CA GLY A 115 -5.66 8.88 6.21
C GLY A 115 -5.73 7.45 5.67
N THR A 116 -6.56 6.63 6.30
CA THR A 116 -6.79 5.23 5.88
C THR A 116 -8.24 5.02 5.50
N PHE A 117 -8.52 4.09 4.59
CA PHE A 117 -9.89 3.74 4.20
C PHE A 117 -9.95 2.29 3.72
N ALA A 118 -11.11 1.64 3.92
CA ALA A 118 -11.32 0.28 3.45
C ALA A 118 -11.46 0.22 1.92
N THR A 119 -10.84 -0.79 1.30
CA THR A 119 -11.05 -1.17 -0.10
C THR A 119 -11.84 -2.48 -0.18
N SER A 120 -12.29 -2.86 -1.37
CA SER A 120 -12.98 -4.13 -1.61
C SER A 120 -12.01 -5.12 -2.23
N HIS A 121 -11.46 -6.04 -1.42
CA HIS A 121 -10.48 -7.03 -1.87
C HIS A 121 -10.52 -8.29 -1.01
N ASP A 122 -10.16 -9.44 -1.57
CA ASP A 122 -10.19 -10.77 -0.95
C ASP A 122 -8.99 -11.02 -0.01
N CYS A 123 -8.92 -10.26 1.07
CA CYS A 123 -7.87 -10.37 2.08
C CYS A 123 -8.39 -10.03 3.48
N ALA A 124 -7.56 -10.17 4.52
CA ALA A 124 -8.01 -10.08 5.90
C ALA A 124 -8.57 -8.70 6.27
N CYS A 125 -7.92 -7.61 5.86
CA CYS A 125 -8.38 -6.24 6.14
C CYS A 125 -7.73 -5.24 5.16
N PRO A 126 -8.23 -5.13 3.91
CA PRO A 126 -7.62 -4.28 2.90
C PRO A 126 -7.80 -2.80 3.20
N ALA A 127 -6.75 -2.02 2.97
CA ALA A 127 -6.76 -0.59 3.19
C ALA A 127 -6.09 0.19 2.05
N GLY A 128 -6.69 1.32 1.69
CA GLY A 128 -6.04 2.36 0.92
C GLY A 128 -5.55 3.49 1.82
N PHE A 129 -4.72 4.36 1.25
CA PHE A 129 -4.07 5.45 1.99
C PHE A 129 -4.22 6.80 1.31
N SER A 130 -4.34 7.85 2.13
CA SER A 130 -4.00 9.21 1.72
C SER A 130 -2.86 9.74 2.58
N VAL A 131 -2.00 10.56 1.98
CA VAL A 131 -0.88 11.24 2.64
C VAL A 131 -1.01 12.72 2.37
N GLU A 132 -1.10 13.52 3.42
CA GLU A 132 -1.35 14.96 3.35
C GLU A 132 -0.27 15.75 4.11
N ASP A 133 0.26 16.82 3.51
CA ASP A 133 1.26 17.73 4.13
C ASP A 133 0.67 19.12 4.43
N GLY A 134 -0.65 19.25 4.48
CA GLY A 134 -1.38 20.51 4.64
C GLY A 134 -1.51 21.32 3.35
N ARG A 135 -0.75 21.01 2.30
CA ARG A 135 -0.78 21.68 0.98
C ARG A 135 -1.15 20.73 -0.14
N ARG A 136 -0.72 19.50 -0.04
CA ARG A 136 -0.95 18.45 -1.04
C ARG A 136 -1.50 17.20 -0.38
N LYS A 137 -2.34 16.52 -1.13
CA LYS A 137 -2.87 15.20 -0.82
C LYS A 137 -2.48 14.25 -1.92
N LEU A 138 -1.82 13.16 -1.57
CA LEU A 138 -1.59 12.01 -2.42
C LEU A 138 -2.49 10.88 -1.94
N ALA A 139 -2.98 10.03 -2.83
CA ALA A 139 -3.77 8.87 -2.45
C ALA A 139 -3.34 7.64 -3.24
N LEU A 140 -3.48 6.45 -2.61
CA LEU A 140 -3.30 5.16 -3.23
C LEU A 140 -4.53 4.30 -2.90
N CYS A 141 -5.17 3.78 -3.96
CA CYS A 141 -6.31 2.88 -3.90
C CYS A 141 -6.15 1.83 -4.99
N THR A 142 -5.43 0.77 -4.69
CA THR A 142 -5.19 -0.39 -5.56
C THR A 142 -5.89 -1.60 -4.98
N ASP A 143 -5.99 -2.66 -5.78
CA ASP A 143 -6.60 -3.91 -5.38
C ASP A 143 -8.01 -3.69 -4.79
N THR A 144 -8.87 -3.12 -5.63
CA THR A 144 -10.26 -2.87 -5.26
C THR A 144 -11.18 -3.29 -6.41
N GLY A 145 -12.01 -4.32 -6.20
CA GLY A 145 -12.96 -4.78 -7.19
C GLY A 145 -14.04 -3.75 -7.51
N TYR A 146 -14.43 -2.94 -6.51
CA TYR A 146 -15.29 -1.78 -6.70
C TYR A 146 -14.90 -0.63 -5.75
N VAL A 147 -15.25 0.60 -6.13
CA VAL A 147 -14.95 1.78 -5.31
C VAL A 147 -15.97 1.92 -4.20
N THR A 148 -15.58 1.58 -2.97
CA THR A 148 -16.43 1.73 -1.79
C THR A 148 -16.73 3.21 -1.50
N PRO A 149 -17.81 3.55 -0.76
CA PRO A 149 -18.04 4.92 -0.31
C PRO A 149 -16.88 5.48 0.50
N GLN A 150 -16.21 4.63 1.32
CA GLN A 150 -15.05 4.98 2.11
C GLN A 150 -13.83 5.27 1.23
N ALA A 151 -13.55 4.42 0.23
CA ALA A 151 -12.47 4.65 -0.73
C ALA A 151 -12.70 5.96 -1.51
N ARG A 152 -13.93 6.20 -1.99
CA ARG A 152 -14.31 7.46 -2.66
C ARG A 152 -14.07 8.68 -1.78
N ALA A 153 -14.45 8.61 -0.51
CA ALA A 153 -14.22 9.70 0.45
C ALA A 153 -12.71 9.88 0.72
N GLY A 154 -11.97 8.78 0.89
CA GLY A 154 -10.53 8.77 1.15
C GLY A 154 -9.71 9.43 0.04
N VAL A 155 -10.04 9.15 -1.23
CA VAL A 155 -9.32 9.71 -2.38
C VAL A 155 -9.79 11.10 -2.79
N ARG A 156 -10.94 11.56 -2.28
CA ARG A 156 -11.49 12.88 -2.64
C ARG A 156 -10.50 14.00 -2.35
N GLY A 157 -10.33 14.89 -3.33
CA GLY A 157 -9.43 16.04 -3.22
C GLY A 157 -7.95 15.68 -3.37
N ALA A 158 -7.60 14.44 -3.73
CA ALA A 158 -6.22 14.08 -3.99
C ALA A 158 -5.69 14.84 -5.23
N HIS A 159 -4.51 15.41 -5.10
CA HIS A 159 -3.78 16.06 -6.20
C HIS A 159 -3.09 15.02 -7.10
N THR A 160 -2.79 13.84 -6.54
CA THR A 160 -2.26 12.69 -7.25
C THR A 160 -2.91 11.44 -6.69
N LEU A 161 -3.38 10.58 -7.57
CA LEU A 161 -3.98 9.28 -7.24
C LEU A 161 -3.23 8.18 -7.98
N ILE A 162 -2.77 7.16 -7.24
CA ILE A 162 -2.46 5.85 -7.79
C ILE A 162 -3.70 5.00 -7.57
N GLY A 163 -4.35 4.59 -8.64
CA GLY A 163 -5.58 3.81 -8.61
C GLY A 163 -5.49 2.63 -9.56
N GLU A 164 -6.24 1.58 -9.26
CA GLU A 164 -6.41 0.45 -10.13
C GLU A 164 -7.61 0.66 -11.05
N PHE A 165 -7.40 0.49 -12.36
CA PHE A 165 -8.42 0.60 -13.41
C PHE A 165 -8.13 -0.46 -14.47
N ASN A 166 -8.01 -1.72 -14.06
CA ASN A 166 -7.42 -2.80 -14.86
C ASN A 166 -8.44 -3.70 -15.53
N TYR A 167 -9.75 -3.52 -15.34
CA TYR A 167 -10.75 -4.32 -16.02
C TYR A 167 -11.99 -3.52 -16.44
N ASP A 168 -12.58 -3.94 -17.55
CA ASP A 168 -13.92 -3.53 -17.96
C ASP A 168 -14.95 -4.55 -17.45
N PRO A 169 -16.01 -4.13 -16.73
CA PRO A 169 -16.99 -5.04 -16.15
C PRO A 169 -17.70 -5.94 -17.17
N GLN A 170 -17.90 -5.45 -18.42
CA GLN A 170 -18.51 -6.27 -19.45
C GLN A 170 -17.53 -7.31 -19.99
N MET A 171 -16.29 -6.91 -20.27
CA MET A 171 -15.23 -7.83 -20.70
C MET A 171 -14.94 -8.88 -19.64
N LEU A 172 -14.94 -8.52 -18.35
CA LEU A 172 -14.75 -9.47 -17.26
C LEU A 172 -15.85 -10.54 -17.27
N ARG A 173 -17.13 -10.14 -17.37
CA ARG A 173 -18.28 -11.07 -17.36
C ARG A 173 -18.34 -11.97 -18.59
N THR A 174 -17.92 -11.49 -19.76
CA THR A 174 -17.99 -12.22 -21.03
C THR A 174 -16.67 -12.88 -21.44
N GLY A 175 -15.60 -12.60 -20.72
CA GLY A 175 -14.26 -13.11 -20.98
C GLY A 175 -14.06 -14.57 -20.57
N PRO A 176 -12.89 -15.14 -20.89
CA PRO A 176 -12.61 -16.56 -20.70
C PRO A 176 -12.30 -16.96 -19.24
N TYR A 177 -12.32 -16.02 -18.31
CA TYR A 177 -11.97 -16.30 -16.91
C TYR A 177 -13.02 -17.19 -16.23
N PRO A 178 -12.59 -18.15 -15.38
CA PRO A 178 -13.50 -18.91 -14.53
C PRO A 178 -14.32 -17.96 -13.62
N ARG A 179 -15.58 -18.35 -13.31
CA ARG A 179 -16.48 -17.51 -12.49
C ARG A 179 -15.87 -17.10 -11.15
N GLN A 180 -15.13 -18.00 -10.49
CA GLN A 180 -14.45 -17.70 -9.23
C GLN A 180 -13.43 -16.56 -9.38
N LEU A 181 -12.67 -16.56 -10.49
CA LEU A 181 -11.71 -15.49 -10.77
C LEU A 181 -12.42 -14.18 -11.16
N GLN A 182 -13.54 -14.26 -11.88
CA GLN A 182 -14.36 -13.09 -12.20
C GLN A 182 -14.91 -12.43 -10.93
N ALA A 183 -15.45 -13.21 -9.98
CA ALA A 183 -15.95 -12.73 -8.69
C ALA A 183 -14.81 -12.07 -7.88
N ARG A 184 -13.66 -12.75 -7.78
CA ARG A 184 -12.48 -12.20 -7.10
C ARG A 184 -12.02 -10.86 -7.67
N ILE A 185 -11.94 -10.73 -9.00
CA ILE A 185 -11.57 -9.48 -9.68
C ILE A 185 -12.62 -8.38 -9.42
N ALA A 186 -13.90 -8.75 -9.41
CA ALA A 186 -14.99 -7.81 -9.12
C ALA A 186 -15.07 -7.38 -7.64
N GLY A 187 -14.34 -8.07 -6.73
CA GLY A 187 -14.32 -7.76 -5.30
C GLY A 187 -15.51 -8.34 -4.52
N ASP A 188 -16.09 -9.43 -5.04
CA ASP A 188 -17.22 -10.18 -4.45
C ASP A 188 -16.71 -11.36 -3.61
#